data_82ed753fe35c65ad36e1f1287b20a9ca
#
_entry.id   82ed753fe35c65ad36e1f1287b20a9ca
#
_cell.length_a   1.000
_cell.length_b   1.000
_cell.length_c   1.000
_cell.angle_alpha   90.00
_cell.angle_beta   90.00
_cell.angle_gamma   90.00
#
_symmetry.space_group_name_H-M   'P 1'
#
loop_
_entity.id
_entity.type
_entity.pdbx_description
1 polymer ?
#
loop_
_entity_poly.entity_id
_entity_poly.type
_entity_poly.pdbx_seq_one_letter_code
_entity_poly.pdbx_strand_id
1 'polypeptide(L)'
;MVHQYKNNGYNMVLDVASGSVHVVDDLTYEVIALYEDHTLEEIIKELSSWDEKDVKESYGEVTELKDAGVLFTEDCYEEYICGFKDRPTVVKALCLHIAHDCNLACRYCFAEEGEYKGRRALMSAEVGKKALDFLVENSGNRRNLEVDFFGGEPLMNFDVVKEIVAYGRSLEETHDKKFPVSYTHLRAHET
;
A
#
# COMPACT_ATOMS: atom_id res chain seq x y z
N MET A 1 10.52 0.60 -17.47
CA MET A 1 9.90 1.97 -17.52
C MET A 1 10.52 2.85 -16.45
N VAL A 2 11.08 3.98 -16.82
CA VAL A 2 11.66 4.97 -15.91
C VAL A 2 10.73 6.19 -15.84
N HIS A 3 10.47 6.65 -14.61
CA HIS A 3 9.62 7.81 -14.36
C HIS A 3 10.45 8.92 -13.71
N GLN A 4 10.53 10.08 -14.38
CA GLN A 4 11.27 11.24 -13.91
C GLN A 4 10.31 12.33 -13.42
N TYR A 5 10.60 12.90 -12.25
CA TYR A 5 9.82 14.00 -11.67
C TYR A 5 10.67 14.88 -10.74
N LYS A 6 10.20 16.08 -10.46
CA LYS A 6 10.85 17.00 -9.50
C LYS A 6 9.99 17.12 -8.25
N ASN A 7 10.62 16.98 -7.08
CA ASN A 7 9.94 17.11 -5.80
C ASN A 7 10.84 17.83 -4.79
N ASN A 8 10.31 18.86 -4.14
CA ASN A 8 11.01 19.66 -3.13
C ASN A 8 12.40 20.17 -3.57
N GLY A 9 12.59 20.49 -4.86
CA GLY A 9 13.87 20.95 -5.41
C GLY A 9 14.85 19.85 -5.79
N TYR A 10 14.48 18.58 -5.67
CA TYR A 10 15.29 17.44 -6.09
C TYR A 10 14.77 16.84 -7.40
N ASN A 11 15.70 16.42 -8.25
CA ASN A 11 15.39 15.61 -9.41
C ASN A 11 15.31 14.14 -8.98
N MET A 12 14.14 13.55 -9.14
CA MET A 12 13.85 12.18 -8.73
C MET A 12 13.66 11.31 -9.97
N VAL A 13 14.25 10.13 -9.93
CA VAL A 13 14.13 9.12 -10.99
C VAL A 13 13.70 7.80 -10.35
N LEU A 14 12.55 7.29 -10.75
CA LEU A 14 12.02 6.01 -10.30
C LEU A 14 12.11 5.00 -11.43
N ASP A 15 12.84 3.93 -11.24
CA ASP A 15 12.72 2.75 -12.07
C ASP A 15 11.59 1.86 -11.53
N VAL A 16 10.51 1.78 -12.29
CA VAL A 16 9.28 1.10 -11.86
C VAL A 16 9.48 -0.41 -11.72
N ALA A 17 10.31 -1.02 -12.57
CA ALA A 17 10.49 -2.46 -12.56
C ALA A 17 11.38 -2.95 -11.40
N SER A 18 12.47 -2.26 -11.11
CA SER A 18 13.32 -2.56 -9.96
C SER A 18 12.79 -1.98 -8.63
N GLY A 19 11.93 -0.95 -8.70
CA GLY A 19 11.48 -0.16 -7.55
C GLY A 19 12.55 0.79 -7.00
N SER A 20 13.67 0.98 -7.69
CA SER A 20 14.76 1.86 -7.27
C SER A 20 14.41 3.33 -7.47
N VAL A 21 14.79 4.16 -6.50
CA VAL A 21 14.61 5.60 -6.55
C VAL A 21 15.97 6.28 -6.45
N HIS A 22 16.30 7.10 -7.43
CA HIS A 22 17.53 7.86 -7.48
C HIS A 22 17.27 9.36 -7.34
N VAL A 23 18.17 10.05 -6.64
CA VAL A 23 18.24 11.50 -6.62
C VAL A 23 19.47 11.90 -7.42
N VAL A 24 19.25 12.68 -8.47
CA VAL A 24 20.31 13.03 -9.44
C VAL A 24 20.42 14.54 -9.62
N ASP A 25 21.55 15.00 -10.14
CA ASP A 25 21.73 16.39 -10.54
C ASP A 25 20.98 16.73 -11.85
N ASP A 26 21.04 17.99 -12.26
CA ASP A 26 20.31 18.45 -13.44
C ASP A 26 20.85 17.81 -14.73
N LEU A 27 22.18 17.65 -14.84
CA LEU A 27 22.79 17.03 -16.02
C LEU A 27 22.41 15.56 -16.16
N THR A 28 22.55 14.80 -15.08
CA THR A 28 22.21 13.36 -15.07
C THR A 28 20.72 13.16 -15.34
N TYR A 29 19.86 14.06 -14.85
CA TYR A 29 18.43 14.03 -15.13
C TYR A 29 18.12 14.20 -16.63
N GLU A 30 18.83 15.12 -17.33
CA GLU A 30 18.71 15.33 -18.78
C GLU A 30 19.30 14.16 -19.57
N VAL A 31 20.43 13.61 -19.14
CA VAL A 31 21.06 12.42 -19.76
C VAL A 31 20.11 11.21 -19.67
N ILE A 32 19.51 10.96 -18.51
CA ILE A 32 18.55 9.85 -18.34
C ILE A 32 17.35 9.98 -19.28
N ALA A 33 16.87 11.21 -19.53
CA ALA A 33 15.74 11.46 -20.41
C ALA A 33 16.01 11.07 -21.88
N LEU A 34 17.27 11.06 -22.29
CA LEU A 34 17.70 10.79 -23.65
C LEU A 34 18.33 9.40 -23.83
N TYR A 35 18.68 8.73 -22.73
CA TYR A 35 19.56 7.57 -22.72
C TYR A 35 19.04 6.35 -23.53
N GLU A 36 17.75 6.09 -23.55
CA GLU A 36 17.20 4.92 -24.25
C GLU A 36 17.09 5.14 -25.77
N ASP A 37 16.85 6.38 -26.19
CA ASP A 37 16.51 6.71 -27.59
C ASP A 37 17.68 7.30 -28.37
N HIS A 38 18.79 7.69 -27.72
CA HIS A 38 19.90 8.39 -28.30
C HIS A 38 21.25 7.73 -28.01
N THR A 39 22.17 7.84 -28.98
CA THR A 39 23.57 7.47 -28.76
C THR A 39 24.29 8.54 -27.93
N LEU A 40 25.42 8.19 -27.31
CA LEU A 40 26.23 9.14 -26.56
C LEU A 40 26.60 10.39 -27.40
N GLU A 41 26.92 10.21 -28.68
CA GLU A 41 27.29 11.30 -29.58
C GLU A 41 26.10 12.25 -29.85
N GLU A 42 24.89 11.72 -29.97
CA GLU A 42 23.65 12.49 -30.09
C GLU A 42 23.32 13.24 -28.81
N ILE A 43 23.48 12.60 -27.65
CA ILE A 43 23.28 13.23 -26.33
C ILE A 43 24.24 14.40 -26.13
N ILE A 44 25.54 14.23 -26.44
CA ILE A 44 26.52 15.30 -26.36
C ILE A 44 26.13 16.49 -27.26
N LYS A 45 25.64 16.22 -28.44
CA LYS A 45 25.19 17.27 -29.37
C LYS A 45 23.96 18.00 -28.90
N GLU A 46 22.99 17.26 -28.30
CA GLU A 46 21.74 17.81 -27.79
C GLU A 46 21.97 18.63 -26.53
N LEU A 47 22.80 18.11 -25.63
CA LEU A 47 23.19 18.77 -24.38
C LEU A 47 24.41 19.69 -24.53
N SER A 48 24.54 20.37 -25.66
CA SER A 48 25.68 21.24 -26.01
C SER A 48 25.87 22.46 -25.07
N SER A 49 24.97 22.72 -24.17
CA SER A 49 25.10 23.71 -23.09
C SER A 49 25.98 23.23 -21.93
N TRP A 50 26.20 21.93 -21.84
CA TRP A 50 27.03 21.30 -20.82
C TRP A 50 28.42 20.96 -21.37
N ASP A 51 29.41 20.80 -20.50
CA ASP A 51 30.75 20.34 -20.91
C ASP A 51 30.68 18.89 -21.41
N GLU A 52 31.27 18.62 -22.57
CA GLU A 52 31.28 17.28 -23.16
C GLU A 52 31.85 16.20 -22.22
N LYS A 53 32.85 16.59 -21.37
CA LYS A 53 33.44 15.68 -20.42
C LYS A 53 32.42 15.29 -19.33
N ASP A 54 31.65 16.26 -18.83
CA ASP A 54 30.67 16.04 -17.78
C ASP A 54 29.51 15.19 -18.30
N VAL A 55 29.06 15.42 -19.56
CA VAL A 55 28.05 14.58 -20.22
C VAL A 55 28.54 13.14 -20.35
N LYS A 56 29.80 12.90 -20.72
CA LYS A 56 30.37 11.55 -20.82
C LYS A 56 30.46 10.85 -19.45
N GLU A 57 30.84 11.60 -18.40
CA GLU A 57 30.92 11.08 -17.04
C GLU A 57 29.53 10.67 -16.56
N SER A 58 28.54 11.54 -16.66
CA SER A 58 27.14 11.26 -16.31
C SER A 58 26.54 10.08 -17.12
N TYR A 59 26.83 9.99 -18.42
CA TYR A 59 26.41 8.84 -19.23
C TYR A 59 27.02 7.52 -18.75
N GLY A 60 28.29 7.57 -18.31
CA GLY A 60 28.96 6.42 -17.68
C GLY A 60 28.28 5.98 -16.40
N GLU A 61 27.97 6.92 -15.51
CA GLU A 61 27.24 6.63 -14.25
C GLU A 61 25.86 6.03 -14.51
N VAL A 62 25.12 6.56 -15.48
CA VAL A 62 23.82 6.02 -15.89
C VAL A 62 23.95 4.60 -16.42
N THR A 63 25.03 4.32 -17.19
CA THR A 63 25.33 2.98 -17.69
C THR A 63 25.64 2.00 -16.54
N GLU A 64 26.40 2.43 -15.54
CA GLU A 64 26.68 1.61 -14.35
C GLU A 64 25.41 1.27 -13.59
N LEU A 65 24.47 2.21 -13.41
CA LEU A 65 23.17 1.95 -12.78
C LEU A 65 22.33 0.95 -13.57
N LYS A 66 22.37 1.04 -14.91
CA LYS A 66 21.69 0.10 -15.79
C LYS A 66 22.29 -1.31 -15.66
N ASP A 67 23.61 -1.42 -15.71
CA ASP A 67 24.32 -2.70 -15.60
C ASP A 67 24.14 -3.34 -14.21
N ALA A 68 23.96 -2.51 -13.19
CA ALA A 68 23.62 -2.95 -11.85
C ALA A 68 22.14 -3.41 -11.70
N GLY A 69 21.30 -3.24 -12.72
CA GLY A 69 19.90 -3.62 -12.70
C GLY A 69 19.02 -2.76 -11.77
N VAL A 70 19.39 -1.49 -11.60
CA VAL A 70 18.65 -0.52 -10.75
C VAL A 70 18.13 0.69 -11.54
N LEU A 71 18.40 0.73 -12.84
CA LEU A 71 17.88 1.74 -13.76
C LEU A 71 17.68 1.11 -15.14
N PHE A 72 16.63 1.51 -15.87
CA PHE A 72 16.22 0.90 -17.14
C PHE A 72 16.04 -0.61 -17.10
N THR A 73 15.52 -1.09 -15.97
CA THR A 73 15.32 -2.52 -15.71
C THR A 73 14.18 -3.06 -16.58
N GLU A 74 14.36 -4.25 -17.10
CA GLU A 74 13.32 -4.95 -17.87
C GLU A 74 12.15 -5.35 -16.96
N ASP A 75 10.92 -5.12 -17.44
CA ASP A 75 9.71 -5.52 -16.72
C ASP A 75 9.49 -7.03 -16.81
N CYS A 76 9.93 -7.75 -15.78
CA CYS A 76 9.71 -9.19 -15.66
C CYS A 76 8.32 -9.57 -15.13
N TYR A 77 7.46 -8.61 -14.79
CA TYR A 77 6.14 -8.85 -14.23
C TYR A 77 5.03 -8.89 -15.28
N GLU A 78 5.28 -8.47 -16.51
CA GLU A 78 4.27 -8.41 -17.58
C GLU A 78 3.61 -9.79 -17.82
N GLU A 79 4.37 -10.86 -17.77
CA GLU A 79 3.87 -12.24 -17.91
C GLU A 79 2.88 -12.62 -16.81
N TYR A 80 3.01 -12.04 -15.60
CA TYR A 80 2.14 -12.35 -14.46
C TYR A 80 0.82 -11.57 -14.49
N ILE A 81 0.77 -10.44 -15.23
CA ILE A 81 -0.43 -9.58 -15.29
C ILE A 81 -1.58 -10.32 -16.01
N CYS A 82 -1.29 -11.12 -17.02
CA CYS A 82 -2.30 -11.86 -17.77
C CYS A 82 -3.11 -12.81 -16.88
N GLY A 83 -2.47 -13.44 -15.88
CA GLY A 83 -3.15 -14.32 -14.92
C GLY A 83 -3.85 -13.59 -13.76
N PHE A 84 -3.69 -12.28 -13.66
CA PHE A 84 -4.26 -11.53 -12.51
C PHE A 84 -5.79 -11.42 -12.58
N LYS A 85 -6.35 -11.31 -13.79
CA LYS A 85 -7.79 -11.23 -14.02
C LYS A 85 -8.52 -12.54 -13.77
N ASP A 86 -7.81 -13.67 -13.89
CA ASP A 86 -8.38 -15.01 -13.75
C ASP A 86 -8.23 -15.58 -12.34
N ARG A 87 -7.63 -14.82 -11.42
CA ARG A 87 -7.49 -15.25 -10.03
C ARG A 87 -8.85 -15.24 -9.33
N PRO A 88 -9.23 -16.32 -8.65
CA PRO A 88 -10.45 -16.34 -7.88
C PRO A 88 -10.41 -15.25 -6.80
N THR A 89 -11.43 -14.43 -6.73
CA THR A 89 -11.57 -13.43 -5.68
C THR A 89 -11.91 -14.14 -4.38
N VAL A 90 -11.02 -14.08 -3.40
CA VAL A 90 -11.23 -14.63 -2.06
C VAL A 90 -11.09 -13.53 -1.02
N VAL A 91 -11.96 -13.54 -0.03
CA VAL A 91 -11.91 -12.59 1.09
C VAL A 91 -10.83 -13.03 2.07
N LYS A 92 -9.93 -12.12 2.42
CA LYS A 92 -8.84 -12.37 3.37
C LYS A 92 -9.11 -11.74 4.73
N ALA A 93 -9.72 -10.57 4.73
CA ALA A 93 -9.83 -9.73 5.92
C ALA A 93 -11.16 -9.00 5.97
N LEU A 94 -11.61 -8.69 7.17
CA LEU A 94 -12.73 -7.80 7.44
C LEU A 94 -12.31 -6.71 8.42
N CYS A 95 -12.71 -5.48 8.12
CA CYS A 95 -12.69 -4.38 9.06
C CYS A 95 -14.13 -4.18 9.57
N LEU A 96 -14.36 -4.50 10.83
CA LEU A 96 -15.67 -4.41 11.47
C LEU A 96 -15.80 -3.07 12.20
N HIS A 97 -16.62 -2.16 11.69
CA HIS A 97 -16.97 -0.92 12.36
C HIS A 97 -17.88 -1.23 13.54
N ILE A 98 -17.27 -1.61 14.65
CA ILE A 98 -17.98 -2.13 15.83
C ILE A 98 -18.75 -1.04 16.59
N ALA A 99 -18.31 0.22 16.48
CA ALA A 99 -18.95 1.37 17.09
C ALA A 99 -18.90 2.58 16.16
N HIS A 100 -20.06 3.10 15.77
CA HIS A 100 -20.24 4.45 15.21
C HIS A 100 -20.54 5.41 16.36
N ASP A 101 -19.67 5.43 17.33
CA ASP A 101 -19.70 6.30 18.51
C ASP A 101 -18.28 6.41 19.09
N CYS A 102 -17.97 7.54 19.71
CA CYS A 102 -16.66 7.79 20.29
C CYS A 102 -16.79 8.68 21.52
N ASN A 103 -15.98 8.42 22.53
CA ASN A 103 -15.84 9.25 23.72
C ASN A 103 -14.67 10.22 23.66
N LEU A 104 -14.04 10.36 22.49
CA LEU A 104 -12.94 11.29 22.18
C LEU A 104 -13.40 12.32 21.14
N ALA A 105 -12.77 13.50 21.14
CA ALA A 105 -13.02 14.58 20.18
C ALA A 105 -11.70 15.02 19.51
N CYS A 106 -11.07 14.11 18.76
CA CYS A 106 -9.79 14.35 18.13
C CYS A 106 -9.93 15.37 16.99
N ARG A 107 -9.13 16.44 16.99
CA ARG A 107 -9.21 17.51 15.97
C ARG A 107 -8.99 17.05 14.54
N TYR A 108 -8.30 15.94 14.35
CA TYR A 108 -7.99 15.33 13.05
C TYR A 108 -8.86 14.11 12.73
N CYS A 109 -9.95 13.92 13.47
CA CYS A 109 -10.82 12.77 13.27
C CYS A 109 -11.53 12.86 11.91
N PHE A 110 -11.24 11.90 11.02
CA PHE A 110 -11.91 11.82 9.71
C PHE A 110 -13.34 11.27 9.81
N ALA A 111 -13.69 10.69 10.95
CA ALA A 111 -14.98 10.02 11.21
C ALA A 111 -15.98 10.91 11.97
N GLU A 112 -15.72 12.23 12.11
CA GLU A 112 -16.63 13.17 12.80
C GLU A 112 -17.07 12.64 14.18
N GLU A 113 -16.10 12.43 15.08
CA GLU A 113 -16.31 11.84 16.41
C GLU A 113 -16.91 10.42 16.36
N GLY A 114 -16.65 9.69 15.29
CA GLY A 114 -17.09 8.31 15.10
C GLY A 114 -18.46 8.14 14.43
N GLU A 115 -19.15 9.21 14.09
CA GLU A 115 -20.48 9.15 13.48
C GLU A 115 -20.46 8.80 11.99
N TYR A 116 -19.34 9.00 11.29
CA TYR A 116 -19.17 8.71 9.85
C TYR A 116 -20.26 9.32 8.97
N LYS A 117 -20.67 10.57 9.25
CA LYS A 117 -21.81 11.24 8.59
C LYS A 117 -23.16 10.53 8.73
N GLY A 118 -23.29 9.71 9.73
CA GLY A 118 -24.47 8.90 9.99
C GLY A 118 -25.07 9.21 11.36
N ARG A 119 -25.52 8.17 12.02
CA ARG A 119 -26.04 8.21 13.38
C ARG A 119 -25.13 7.42 14.31
N ARG A 120 -25.07 7.79 15.55
CA ARG A 120 -24.44 6.99 16.60
C ARG A 120 -25.14 5.63 16.70
N ALA A 121 -24.36 4.57 16.60
CA ALA A 121 -24.84 3.20 16.64
C ALA A 121 -23.73 2.25 17.07
N LEU A 122 -24.12 1.15 17.70
CA LEU A 122 -23.22 0.05 18.04
C LEU A 122 -23.62 -1.19 17.23
N MET A 123 -22.63 -1.93 16.75
CA MET A 123 -22.87 -3.19 16.04
C MET A 123 -23.43 -4.23 17.00
N SER A 124 -24.43 -4.99 16.57
CA SER A 124 -24.91 -6.13 17.35
C SER A 124 -24.00 -7.35 17.16
N ALA A 125 -23.94 -8.21 18.17
CA ALA A 125 -23.18 -9.47 18.08
C ALA A 125 -23.64 -10.35 16.93
N GLU A 126 -24.92 -10.34 16.60
CA GLU A 126 -25.51 -11.09 15.47
C GLU A 126 -24.92 -10.64 14.14
N VAL A 127 -24.79 -9.32 13.92
CA VAL A 127 -24.18 -8.77 12.69
C VAL A 127 -22.71 -9.17 12.60
N GLY A 128 -21.97 -9.05 13.70
CA GLY A 128 -20.58 -9.46 13.75
C GLY A 128 -20.35 -10.94 13.48
N LYS A 129 -21.21 -11.82 14.02
CA LYS A 129 -21.14 -13.27 13.77
C LYS A 129 -21.44 -13.58 12.29
N LYS A 130 -22.46 -12.98 11.71
CA LYS A 130 -22.77 -13.12 10.26
C LYS A 130 -21.62 -12.63 9.37
N ALA A 131 -20.91 -11.59 9.79
CA ALA A 131 -19.73 -11.14 9.07
C ALA A 131 -18.59 -12.17 9.11
N LEU A 132 -18.37 -12.86 10.24
CA LEU A 132 -17.39 -13.95 10.31
C LEU A 132 -17.81 -15.16 9.48
N ASP A 133 -19.10 -15.52 9.46
CA ASP A 133 -19.63 -16.59 8.58
C ASP A 133 -19.34 -16.24 7.11
N PHE A 134 -19.67 -15.02 6.70
CA PHE A 134 -19.36 -14.53 5.36
C PHE A 134 -17.85 -14.61 5.04
N LEU A 135 -17.00 -14.23 5.98
CA LEU A 135 -15.53 -14.31 5.81
C LEU A 135 -15.08 -15.75 5.58
N VAL A 136 -15.57 -16.70 6.37
CA VAL A 136 -15.25 -18.12 6.24
C VAL A 136 -15.72 -18.66 4.90
N GLU A 137 -16.98 -18.43 4.53
CA GLU A 137 -17.60 -18.92 3.30
C GLU A 137 -16.89 -18.40 2.04
N ASN A 138 -16.38 -17.16 2.07
CA ASN A 138 -15.78 -16.50 0.92
C ASN A 138 -14.24 -16.50 0.93
N SER A 139 -13.61 -17.19 1.87
CA SER A 139 -12.14 -17.22 2.02
C SER A 139 -11.44 -18.31 1.19
N GLY A 140 -12.20 -19.21 0.57
CA GLY A 140 -11.63 -20.36 -0.16
C GLY A 140 -10.65 -21.15 0.72
N ASN A 141 -9.51 -21.49 0.18
CA ASN A 141 -8.48 -22.29 0.88
C ASN A 141 -7.58 -21.45 1.83
N ARG A 142 -7.87 -20.17 2.05
CA ARG A 142 -7.08 -19.35 2.99
C ARG A 142 -7.31 -19.81 4.41
N ARG A 143 -6.23 -20.13 5.12
CA ARG A 143 -6.27 -20.55 6.51
C ARG A 143 -6.30 -19.36 7.47
N ASN A 144 -5.48 -18.34 7.23
CA ASN A 144 -5.39 -17.15 8.07
C ASN A 144 -6.34 -16.06 7.55
N LEU A 145 -7.31 -15.67 8.37
CA LEU A 145 -8.35 -14.68 8.08
C LEU A 145 -8.27 -13.56 9.10
N GLU A 146 -8.01 -12.34 8.64
CA GLU A 146 -7.78 -11.19 9.50
C GLU A 146 -9.10 -10.50 9.86
N VAL A 147 -9.25 -10.12 11.12
CA VAL A 147 -10.39 -9.33 11.59
C VAL A 147 -9.85 -8.14 12.37
N ASP A 148 -10.17 -6.95 11.89
CA ASP A 148 -9.85 -5.70 12.57
C ASP A 148 -11.13 -5.07 13.14
N PHE A 149 -11.11 -4.77 14.43
CA PHE A 149 -12.16 -4.02 15.10
C PHE A 149 -11.86 -2.53 15.02
N PHE A 150 -12.71 -1.81 14.35
CA PHE A 150 -12.54 -0.41 14.00
C PHE A 150 -13.80 0.40 14.36
N GLY A 151 -13.76 1.70 14.10
CA GLY A 151 -14.90 2.60 14.28
C GLY A 151 -14.52 3.93 14.90
N GLY A 152 -15.39 4.49 15.72
CA GLY A 152 -15.08 5.64 16.55
C GLY A 152 -14.14 5.22 17.68
N GLU A 153 -14.71 4.68 18.78
CA GLU A 153 -13.95 3.99 19.83
C GLU A 153 -14.49 2.57 20.01
N PRO A 154 -13.78 1.55 19.47
CA PRO A 154 -14.27 0.15 19.53
C PRO A 154 -14.52 -0.37 20.94
N LEU A 155 -13.80 0.10 21.95
CA LEU A 155 -14.02 -0.31 23.34
C LEU A 155 -15.37 0.13 23.92
N MET A 156 -16.07 1.05 23.29
CA MET A 156 -17.46 1.36 23.68
C MET A 156 -18.41 0.20 23.45
N ASN A 157 -18.01 -0.77 22.62
CA ASN A 157 -18.77 -2.00 22.35
C ASN A 157 -18.00 -3.27 22.70
N PHE A 158 -17.21 -3.22 23.76
CA PHE A 158 -16.22 -4.25 24.10
C PHE A 158 -16.86 -5.62 24.39
N ASP A 159 -18.04 -5.67 24.99
CA ASP A 159 -18.72 -6.94 25.24
C ASP A 159 -19.08 -7.69 23.95
N VAL A 160 -19.50 -6.95 22.93
CA VAL A 160 -19.76 -7.50 21.58
C VAL A 160 -18.45 -7.92 20.92
N VAL A 161 -17.36 -7.16 21.07
CA VAL A 161 -16.03 -7.58 20.58
C VAL A 161 -15.64 -8.94 21.18
N LYS A 162 -15.77 -9.12 22.51
CA LYS A 162 -15.49 -10.39 23.19
C LYS A 162 -16.33 -11.54 22.63
N GLU A 163 -17.62 -11.29 22.40
CA GLU A 163 -18.54 -12.29 21.90
C GLU A 163 -18.20 -12.70 20.45
N ILE A 164 -17.86 -11.75 19.59
CA ILE A 164 -17.43 -12.01 18.20
C ILE A 164 -16.12 -12.79 18.18
N VAL A 165 -15.15 -12.41 19.01
CA VAL A 165 -13.85 -13.13 19.13
C VAL A 165 -14.09 -14.57 19.60
N ALA A 166 -14.90 -14.78 20.63
CA ALA A 166 -15.22 -16.12 21.10
C ALA A 166 -15.90 -16.98 20.02
N TYR A 167 -16.81 -16.37 19.25
CA TYR A 167 -17.43 -17.03 18.10
C TYR A 167 -16.41 -17.36 17.01
N GLY A 168 -15.53 -16.44 16.65
CA GLY A 168 -14.45 -16.68 15.69
C GLY A 168 -13.57 -17.88 16.13
N ARG A 169 -13.19 -17.94 17.40
CA ARG A 169 -12.43 -19.10 17.95
C ARG A 169 -13.18 -20.42 17.78
N SER A 170 -14.51 -20.43 17.94
CA SER A 170 -15.29 -21.65 17.71
C SER A 170 -15.31 -22.09 16.24
N LEU A 171 -15.15 -21.18 15.29
CA LEU A 171 -15.09 -21.49 13.87
C LEU A 171 -13.70 -22.03 13.44
N GLU A 172 -12.64 -21.74 14.19
CA GLU A 172 -11.27 -22.14 13.84
C GLU A 172 -11.13 -23.66 13.72
N GLU A 173 -11.70 -24.41 14.66
CA GLU A 173 -11.60 -25.87 14.70
C GLU A 173 -12.45 -26.53 13.63
N THR A 174 -13.63 -26.00 13.37
CA THR A 174 -14.60 -26.62 12.44
C THR A 174 -14.27 -26.35 10.98
N HIS A 175 -13.55 -25.28 10.65
CA HIS A 175 -13.32 -24.83 9.28
C HIS A 175 -11.82 -24.83 8.90
N ASP A 176 -10.92 -25.31 9.76
CA ASP A 176 -9.45 -25.21 9.58
C ASP A 176 -9.00 -23.76 9.26
N LYS A 177 -9.55 -22.83 9.99
CA LYS A 177 -9.25 -21.38 9.87
C LYS A 177 -8.52 -20.89 11.11
N LYS A 178 -7.86 -19.74 10.98
CA LYS A 178 -7.30 -18.98 12.11
C LYS A 178 -7.67 -17.52 11.96
N PHE A 179 -8.09 -16.91 13.02
CA PHE A 179 -8.48 -15.50 13.07
C PHE A 179 -7.47 -14.70 13.90
N PRO A 180 -6.34 -14.24 13.32
CA PRO A 180 -5.61 -13.13 13.92
C PRO A 180 -6.53 -11.93 14.03
N VAL A 181 -6.61 -11.37 15.22
CA VAL A 181 -7.49 -10.24 15.54
C VAL A 181 -6.62 -9.04 15.83
N SER A 182 -6.93 -7.93 15.20
CA SER A 182 -6.37 -6.62 15.49
C SER A 182 -7.45 -5.65 15.97
N TYR A 183 -6.97 -4.54 16.51
CA TYR A 183 -7.82 -3.54 17.12
C TYR A 183 -7.16 -2.17 16.92
N THR A 184 -7.88 -1.25 16.33
CA THR A 184 -7.40 0.09 16.04
C THR A 184 -7.99 1.09 17.03
N HIS A 185 -7.11 1.77 17.76
CA HIS A 185 -7.44 2.71 18.82
C HIS A 185 -6.40 3.83 18.90
N LEU A 186 -6.84 5.04 19.21
CA LEU A 186 -5.93 6.14 19.52
C LEU A 186 -5.41 6.03 20.95
N ARG A 187 -4.10 6.24 21.11
CA ARG A 187 -3.49 6.34 22.43
C ARG A 187 -3.75 7.71 23.03
N ALA A 188 -3.92 7.77 24.35
CA ALA A 188 -4.25 8.99 25.05
C ALA A 188 -3.25 10.15 24.86
N HIS A 189 -1.99 9.86 24.58
CA HIS A 189 -0.97 10.89 24.32
C HIS A 189 -0.99 11.46 22.89
N GLU A 190 -1.84 10.91 22.02
CA GLU A 190 -2.02 11.37 20.63
C GLU A 190 -3.20 12.36 20.51
N THR A 191 -3.92 12.59 21.60
CA THR A 191 -5.10 13.46 21.65
C THR A 191 -4.81 14.83 22.23
#